data_129a1a00deb0d232fc533f33de16eb1e
#
_entry.id   129a1a00deb0d232fc533f33de16eb1e
#
_cell.length_a   1.000
_cell.length_b   1.000
_cell.length_c   1.000
_cell.angle_alpha   90.00
_cell.angle_beta   90.00
_cell.angle_gamma   90.00
#
_symmetry.space_group_name_H-M   'P 1'
#
loop_
_entity.id
_entity.type
_entity.pdbx_description
1 polymer ?
#
loop_
_entity_poly.entity_id
_entity_poly.type
_entity_poly.pdbx_seq_one_letter_code
_entity_poly.pdbx_strand_id
1 'polypeptide(L)'
;MYLALRLSAESEQDIRNGLLWDKVEPVTPSEEFHLTVIHSPESTIKLKKHTSEAWEALKAAGAMLTDEPLVAHSEGLVTFGGGIKVAALKLNLTNRLDVFRTLAEAVLFEANIPWSTQWGFSPHVTLGRGRVKLTETFPSVVTFNSMEWRE
;
A
#
# COMPACT_ATOMS: atom_id res chain seq x y z
N MET A 1 1.52 -8.38 -10.98
CA MET A 1 1.18 -8.63 -9.56
C MET A 1 1.73 -7.53 -8.66
N TYR A 2 1.21 -7.46 -7.47
CA TYR A 2 1.71 -6.52 -6.46
C TYR A 2 1.51 -7.09 -5.05
N LEU A 3 2.38 -6.68 -4.13
CA LEU A 3 2.22 -6.99 -2.72
C LEU A 3 1.47 -5.86 -2.04
N ALA A 4 0.33 -6.17 -1.45
CA ALA A 4 -0.53 -5.21 -0.77
C ALA A 4 -0.52 -5.42 0.75
N LEU A 5 -0.43 -4.32 1.50
CA LEU A 5 -0.80 -4.26 2.90
C LEU A 5 -2.20 -3.68 2.99
N ARG A 6 -3.10 -4.38 3.68
CA ARG A 6 -4.48 -3.94 3.87
C ARG A 6 -4.61 -3.17 5.17
N LEU A 7 -5.40 -2.11 5.11
CA LEU A 7 -5.74 -1.35 6.30
C LEU A 7 -6.59 -2.20 7.25
N SER A 8 -6.45 -1.93 8.55
CA SER A 8 -7.43 -2.40 9.52
C SER A 8 -8.81 -1.80 9.19
N ALA A 9 -9.88 -2.49 9.57
CA ALA A 9 -11.24 -2.00 9.34
C ALA A 9 -11.44 -0.62 9.97
N GLU A 10 -10.86 -0.38 11.13
CA GLU A 10 -10.91 0.91 11.83
C GLU A 10 -10.25 2.02 11.02
N SER A 11 -9.02 1.80 10.53
CA SER A 11 -8.32 2.81 9.72
C SER A 11 -9.05 3.09 8.41
N GLU A 12 -9.57 2.07 7.75
CA GLU A 12 -10.37 2.27 6.53
C GLU A 12 -11.60 3.12 6.80
N GLN A 13 -12.32 2.83 7.89
CA GLN A 13 -13.50 3.60 8.28
C GLN A 13 -13.15 5.04 8.65
N ASP A 14 -12.04 5.26 9.35
CA ASP A 14 -11.58 6.61 9.70
C ASP A 14 -11.28 7.45 8.45
N ILE A 15 -10.65 6.85 7.44
CA ILE A 15 -10.41 7.54 6.17
C ILE A 15 -11.74 7.85 5.49
N ARG A 16 -12.66 6.89 5.40
CA ARG A 16 -13.95 7.09 4.74
C ARG A 16 -14.82 8.14 5.44
N ASN A 17 -14.77 8.19 6.76
CA ASN A 17 -15.54 9.18 7.56
C ASN A 17 -14.88 10.56 7.55
N GLY A 18 -13.54 10.62 7.52
CA GLY A 18 -12.80 11.88 7.60
C GLY A 18 -12.79 12.67 6.29
N LEU A 19 -12.96 11.99 5.15
CA LEU A 19 -12.99 12.63 3.85
C LEU A 19 -14.42 12.98 3.46
N LEU A 20 -14.61 14.24 3.09
CA LEU A 20 -15.88 14.71 2.56
C LEU A 20 -15.89 14.48 1.05
N TRP A 21 -16.20 13.25 0.66
CA TRP A 21 -16.13 12.79 -0.74
C TRP A 21 -16.89 13.65 -1.74
N ASP A 22 -17.95 14.29 -1.30
CA ASP A 22 -18.76 15.23 -2.09
C ASP A 22 -18.02 16.54 -2.41
N LYS A 23 -16.97 16.86 -1.65
CA LYS A 23 -16.13 18.06 -1.84
C LYS A 23 -14.82 17.78 -2.56
N VAL A 24 -14.52 16.53 -2.84
CA VAL A 24 -13.31 16.11 -3.58
C VAL A 24 -13.74 15.87 -5.02
N GLU A 25 -13.54 16.82 -5.91
CA GLU A 25 -14.02 16.81 -7.30
C GLU A 25 -13.17 15.94 -8.23
N PRO A 26 -13.84 15.22 -9.10
CA PRO A 26 -14.84 14.20 -8.84
C PRO A 26 -14.11 12.94 -8.43
N VAL A 27 -13.94 12.70 -7.14
CA VAL A 27 -13.27 11.49 -6.68
C VAL A 27 -14.26 10.33 -6.70
N THR A 28 -13.94 9.31 -7.49
CA THR A 28 -14.58 8.02 -7.38
C THR A 28 -13.79 7.23 -6.33
N PRO A 29 -14.37 6.95 -5.16
CA PRO A 29 -13.67 6.24 -4.11
C PRO A 29 -13.20 4.85 -4.55
N SER A 30 -12.03 4.42 -4.09
CA SER A 30 -11.59 3.04 -4.24
C SER A 30 -12.49 2.13 -3.42
N GLU A 31 -12.81 0.95 -3.96
CA GLU A 31 -13.62 -0.05 -3.24
C GLU A 31 -12.92 -0.52 -1.98
N GLU A 32 -11.60 -0.65 -2.04
CA GLU A 32 -10.78 -1.09 -0.95
C GLU A 32 -9.51 -0.23 -0.87
N PHE A 33 -9.09 0.11 0.35
CA PHE A 33 -7.85 0.82 0.57
C PHE A 33 -6.72 -0.15 0.92
N HIS A 34 -5.57 0.05 0.29
CA HIS A 34 -4.36 -0.70 0.56
C HIS A 34 -3.12 0.14 0.27
N LEU A 35 -1.98 -0.32 0.79
CA LEU A 35 -0.67 0.21 0.44
C LEU A 35 0.04 -0.82 -0.44
N THR A 36 0.51 -0.41 -1.61
CA THR A 36 1.33 -1.26 -2.48
C THR A 36 2.78 -1.17 -2.04
N VAL A 37 3.33 -2.30 -1.61
CA VAL A 37 4.74 -2.38 -1.19
C VAL A 37 5.67 -2.50 -2.39
N ILE A 38 5.30 -3.34 -3.35
CA ILE A 38 6.09 -3.61 -4.56
C ILE A 38 5.16 -4.04 -5.69
N HIS A 39 5.51 -3.66 -6.91
CA HIS A 39 4.77 -4.02 -8.11
C HIS A 39 5.67 -4.72 -9.12
N SER A 40 5.16 -5.77 -9.75
CA SER A 40 5.80 -6.49 -10.84
C SER A 40 4.84 -6.64 -12.02
N PRO A 41 5.33 -6.59 -13.27
CA PRO A 41 4.50 -6.90 -14.44
C PRO A 41 4.14 -8.38 -14.56
N GLU A 42 4.76 -9.24 -13.75
CA GLU A 42 4.55 -10.68 -13.81
C GLU A 42 3.32 -11.15 -13.01
N SER A 43 2.89 -12.37 -13.27
CA SER A 43 1.77 -13.00 -12.57
C SER A 43 2.20 -13.65 -11.26
N THR A 44 1.29 -13.70 -10.28
CA THR A 44 1.50 -14.40 -9.00
C THR A 44 1.76 -15.90 -9.17
N ILE A 45 1.42 -16.49 -10.31
CA ILE A 45 1.68 -17.91 -10.62
C ILE A 45 3.16 -18.24 -10.46
N LYS A 46 4.06 -17.32 -10.81
CA LYS A 46 5.50 -17.52 -10.67
C LYS A 46 5.96 -17.66 -9.22
N LEU A 47 5.22 -17.09 -8.27
CA LEU A 47 5.53 -17.20 -6.84
C LEU A 47 5.02 -18.48 -6.20
N LYS A 48 3.99 -19.11 -6.74
CA LYS A 48 3.31 -20.26 -6.09
C LYS A 48 4.22 -21.47 -5.86
N LYS A 49 5.23 -21.63 -6.69
CA LYS A 49 6.20 -22.73 -6.61
C LYS A 49 7.54 -22.31 -6.01
N HIS A 50 7.67 -21.03 -5.68
CA HIS A 50 8.92 -20.51 -5.15
C HIS A 50 9.04 -20.78 -3.66
N THR A 51 10.22 -21.25 -3.25
CA THR A 51 10.58 -21.43 -1.84
C THR A 51 11.95 -20.82 -1.60
N SER A 52 12.07 -20.01 -0.56
CA SER A 52 13.31 -19.39 -0.15
C SER A 52 13.21 -18.90 1.30
N GLU A 53 14.35 -18.59 1.90
CA GLU A 53 14.37 -18.00 3.25
C GLU A 53 13.66 -16.64 3.26
N ALA A 54 13.87 -15.83 2.21
CA ALA A 54 13.20 -14.53 2.09
C ALA A 54 11.69 -14.68 1.97
N TRP A 55 11.21 -15.67 1.21
CA TRP A 55 9.78 -15.97 1.10
C TRP A 55 9.17 -16.34 2.45
N GLU A 56 9.84 -17.25 3.18
CA GLU A 56 9.39 -17.67 4.51
C GLU A 56 9.41 -16.49 5.51
N ALA A 57 10.46 -15.66 5.47
CA ALA A 57 10.56 -14.47 6.31
C ALA A 57 9.45 -13.45 5.99
N LEU A 58 9.15 -13.25 4.71
CA LEU A 58 8.07 -12.34 4.29
C LEU A 58 6.70 -12.84 4.77
N LYS A 59 6.43 -14.14 4.61
CA LYS A 59 5.19 -14.74 5.10
C LYS A 59 5.06 -14.61 6.61
N ALA A 60 6.13 -14.86 7.35
CA ALA A 60 6.13 -14.73 8.81
C ALA A 60 5.88 -13.27 9.24
N ALA A 61 6.52 -12.30 8.59
CA ALA A 61 6.29 -10.89 8.85
C ALA A 61 4.84 -10.48 8.57
N GLY A 62 4.26 -10.98 7.49
CA GLY A 62 2.85 -10.73 7.16
C GLY A 62 1.90 -11.35 8.18
N ALA A 63 2.17 -12.57 8.65
CA ALA A 63 1.36 -13.24 9.66
C ALA A 63 1.38 -12.49 11.01
N MET A 64 2.49 -11.85 11.36
CA MET A 64 2.61 -11.07 12.59
C MET A 64 1.74 -9.81 12.61
N LEU A 65 1.29 -9.33 11.45
CA LEU A 65 0.47 -8.11 11.36
C LEU A 65 -0.87 -8.23 12.09
N THR A 66 -1.38 -9.44 12.28
CA THR A 66 -2.62 -9.67 13.04
C THR A 66 -2.45 -9.29 14.50
N ASP A 67 -1.35 -9.70 15.12
CA ASP A 67 -1.07 -9.45 16.56
C ASP A 67 -0.33 -8.13 16.77
N GLU A 68 0.53 -7.76 15.81
CA GLU A 68 1.32 -6.54 15.84
C GLU A 68 1.10 -5.73 14.55
N PRO A 69 -0.03 -5.01 14.44
CA PRO A 69 -0.30 -4.21 13.24
C PRO A 69 0.80 -3.20 12.95
N LEU A 70 1.05 -2.97 11.66
CA LEU A 70 1.97 -1.92 11.24
C LEU A 70 1.26 -0.58 11.30
N VAL A 71 1.90 0.39 11.95
CA VAL A 71 1.37 1.75 12.10
C VAL A 71 2.25 2.71 11.29
N ALA A 72 1.61 3.51 10.43
CA ALA A 72 2.26 4.56 9.67
C ALA A 72 1.60 5.90 9.96
N HIS A 73 2.38 6.98 9.90
CA HIS A 73 1.88 8.34 10.08
C HIS A 73 1.59 8.98 8.73
N SER A 74 0.46 9.67 8.67
CA SER A 74 0.07 10.42 7.47
C SER A 74 0.93 11.66 7.30
N GLU A 75 1.38 11.90 6.07
CA GLU A 75 2.15 13.11 5.71
C GLU A 75 1.34 14.10 4.89
N GLY A 76 0.12 13.76 4.52
CA GLY A 76 -0.77 14.65 3.79
C GLY A 76 -1.46 13.98 2.61
N LEU A 77 -2.42 14.70 2.06
CA LEU A 77 -3.15 14.31 0.87
C LEU A 77 -2.41 14.82 -0.36
N VAL A 78 -2.28 13.97 -1.36
CA VAL A 78 -1.59 14.29 -2.61
C VAL A 78 -2.41 13.86 -3.80
N THR A 79 -2.16 14.49 -4.95
CA THR A 79 -2.77 14.13 -6.23
C THR A 79 -1.66 13.72 -7.19
N PHE A 80 -1.77 12.52 -7.75
CA PHE A 80 -0.84 12.01 -8.75
C PHE A 80 -1.46 12.03 -10.15
N GLY A 81 -0.61 11.95 -11.16
CA GLY A 81 -0.96 11.68 -12.54
C GLY A 81 -1.08 12.91 -13.42
N GLY A 82 -0.71 12.75 -14.69
CA GLY A 82 -0.81 13.76 -15.73
C GLY A 82 -2.19 13.79 -16.40
N GLY A 83 -2.75 12.64 -16.74
CA GLY A 83 -4.07 12.47 -17.36
C GLY A 83 -5.16 12.24 -16.31
N ILE A 84 -5.42 10.98 -15.98
CA ILE A 84 -6.35 10.64 -14.89
C ILE A 84 -5.69 10.97 -13.56
N LYS A 85 -6.36 11.81 -12.78
CA LYS A 85 -5.87 12.18 -11.44
C LYS A 85 -6.20 11.10 -10.43
N VAL A 86 -5.25 10.83 -9.54
CA VAL A 86 -5.40 9.86 -8.45
C VAL A 86 -5.18 10.58 -7.14
N ALA A 87 -6.18 10.50 -6.26
CA ALA A 87 -6.10 11.04 -4.91
C ALA A 87 -5.49 9.99 -3.98
N ALA A 88 -4.51 10.39 -3.18
CA ALA A 88 -3.81 9.47 -2.27
C ALA A 88 -3.48 10.14 -0.94
N LEU A 89 -3.38 9.31 0.10
CA LEU A 89 -2.85 9.68 1.40
C LEU A 89 -1.40 9.23 1.47
N LYS A 90 -0.48 10.20 1.54
CA LYS A 90 0.94 9.93 1.66
C LYS A 90 1.28 9.54 3.09
N LEU A 91 2.13 8.52 3.24
CA LEU A 91 2.56 7.99 4.52
C LEU A 91 4.08 8.11 4.68
N ASN A 92 4.54 8.18 5.92
CA ASN A 92 5.96 8.14 6.20
C ASN A 92 6.51 6.71 5.98
N LEU A 93 7.78 6.62 5.59
CA LEU A 93 8.48 5.34 5.54
C LEU A 93 8.91 4.95 6.95
N THR A 94 8.35 3.86 7.48
CA THR A 94 8.75 3.28 8.76
C THR A 94 9.78 2.20 8.55
N ASN A 95 10.52 1.83 9.62
CA ASN A 95 11.47 0.72 9.57
C ASN A 95 10.78 -0.60 9.18
N ARG A 96 9.56 -0.85 9.68
CA ARG A 96 8.81 -2.06 9.32
C ARG A 96 8.38 -2.08 7.86
N LEU A 97 7.95 -0.94 7.30
CA LEU A 97 7.64 -0.83 5.87
C LEU A 97 8.88 -1.10 5.02
N ASP A 98 10.02 -0.57 5.43
CA ASP A 98 11.30 -0.81 4.75
C ASP A 98 11.67 -2.29 4.79
N VAL A 99 11.47 -2.97 5.91
CA VAL A 99 11.68 -4.42 6.02
C VAL A 99 10.77 -5.20 5.06
N PHE A 100 9.47 -4.87 4.99
CA PHE A 100 8.57 -5.50 4.05
C PHE A 100 9.02 -5.30 2.60
N ARG A 101 9.44 -4.09 2.25
CA ARG A 101 9.94 -3.79 0.92
C ARG A 101 11.21 -4.59 0.62
N THR A 102 12.17 -4.61 1.54
CA THR A 102 13.43 -5.33 1.38
C THR A 102 13.21 -6.84 1.22
N LEU A 103 12.35 -7.43 2.05
CA LEU A 103 12.01 -8.85 1.93
C LEU A 103 11.30 -9.16 0.62
N ALA A 104 10.38 -8.30 0.18
CA ALA A 104 9.68 -8.47 -1.08
C ALA A 104 10.66 -8.42 -2.28
N GLU A 105 11.60 -7.47 -2.27
CA GLU A 105 12.65 -7.39 -3.29
C GLU A 105 13.50 -8.65 -3.31
N ALA A 106 13.90 -9.16 -2.15
CA ALA A 106 14.69 -10.38 -2.05
C ALA A 106 13.94 -11.60 -2.62
N VAL A 107 12.64 -11.72 -2.31
CA VAL A 107 11.79 -12.79 -2.84
C VAL A 107 11.74 -12.73 -4.37
N LEU A 108 11.48 -11.56 -4.94
CA LEU A 108 11.38 -11.40 -6.39
C LEU A 108 12.75 -11.62 -7.07
N PHE A 109 13.81 -11.13 -6.45
CA PHE A 109 15.18 -11.34 -6.97
C PHE A 109 15.53 -12.82 -7.03
N GLU A 110 15.30 -13.58 -5.96
CA GLU A 110 15.57 -15.01 -5.91
C GLU A 110 14.71 -15.82 -6.88
N ALA A 111 13.49 -15.35 -7.14
CA ALA A 111 12.57 -15.98 -8.09
C ALA A 111 12.83 -15.56 -9.55
N ASN A 112 13.82 -14.69 -9.82
CA ASN A 112 14.08 -14.08 -11.12
C ASN A 112 12.86 -13.34 -11.69
N ILE A 113 12.13 -12.65 -10.83
CA ILE A 113 10.96 -11.86 -11.20
C ILE A 113 11.34 -10.37 -11.16
N PRO A 114 11.19 -9.63 -12.27
CA PRO A 114 11.47 -8.20 -12.27
C PRO A 114 10.41 -7.42 -11.51
N TRP A 115 10.77 -6.28 -10.96
CA TRP A 115 9.83 -5.38 -10.32
C TRP A 115 10.10 -3.93 -10.72
N SER A 116 9.08 -3.09 -10.55
CA SER A 116 9.18 -1.67 -10.89
C SER A 116 10.05 -0.92 -9.88
N THR A 117 11.06 -0.20 -10.40
CA THR A 117 11.96 0.65 -9.60
C THR A 117 11.92 2.11 -10.05
N GLN A 118 11.13 2.41 -11.08
CA GLN A 118 11.13 3.70 -11.78
C GLN A 118 10.92 4.90 -10.85
N TRP A 119 10.05 4.78 -9.86
CA TRP A 119 9.65 5.89 -8.98
C TRP A 119 10.18 5.76 -7.55
N GLY A 120 11.01 4.75 -7.27
CA GLY A 120 11.42 4.43 -5.91
C GLY A 120 10.24 3.92 -5.07
N PHE A 121 10.36 4.00 -3.75
CA PHE A 121 9.28 3.64 -2.83
C PHE A 121 8.78 4.86 -2.08
N SER A 122 7.58 5.30 -2.41
CA SER A 122 6.86 6.38 -1.73
C SER A 122 5.55 5.80 -1.17
N PRO A 123 5.52 5.42 0.13
CA PRO A 123 4.34 4.78 0.71
C PRO A 123 3.11 5.68 0.63
N HIS A 124 2.01 5.14 0.12
CA HIS A 124 0.74 5.85 0.06
C HIS A 124 -0.43 4.89 -0.03
N VAL A 125 -1.60 5.37 0.36
CA VAL A 125 -2.88 4.70 0.17
C VAL A 125 -3.65 5.45 -0.89
N THR A 126 -3.96 4.79 -2.00
CA THR A 126 -4.81 5.38 -3.04
C THR A 126 -6.25 5.43 -2.52
N LEU A 127 -6.82 6.63 -2.52
CA LEU A 127 -8.17 6.88 -2.02
C LEU A 127 -9.23 6.79 -3.12
N GLY A 128 -8.84 7.11 -4.34
CA GLY A 128 -9.74 7.09 -5.48
C GLY A 128 -9.21 7.90 -6.66
N ARG A 129 -10.06 8.08 -7.67
CA ARG A 129 -9.76 8.90 -8.85
C ARG A 129 -10.30 10.30 -8.65
N GLY A 130 -9.48 11.31 -8.93
CA GLY A 130 -9.83 12.71 -8.83
C GLY A 130 -8.79 13.50 -8.07
N ARG A 131 -9.10 14.78 -7.82
CA ARG A 131 -8.20 15.70 -7.11
C ARG A 131 -8.63 15.89 -5.67
N VAL A 132 -7.66 15.90 -4.77
CA VAL A 132 -7.89 16.19 -3.35
C VAL A 132 -7.78 17.69 -3.12
N LYS A 133 -8.67 18.25 -2.30
CA LYS A 133 -8.55 19.63 -1.83
C LYS A 133 -7.62 19.65 -0.60
N LEU A 134 -6.77 20.66 -0.52
CA LEU A 134 -5.81 20.83 0.59
C LEU A 134 -6.49 21.01 1.95
N THR A 135 -7.76 21.39 1.95
CA THR A 135 -8.54 21.62 3.18
C THR A 135 -9.23 20.37 3.72
N GLU A 136 -9.11 19.23 3.02
CA GLU A 136 -9.69 17.98 3.52
C GLU A 136 -8.98 17.48 4.76
N THR A 137 -9.73 16.92 5.69
CA THR A 137 -9.18 16.27 6.88
C THR A 137 -8.82 14.83 6.57
N PHE A 138 -7.78 14.33 7.22
CA PHE A 138 -7.34 12.94 7.08
C PHE A 138 -6.83 12.41 8.44
N PRO A 139 -6.90 11.09 8.66
CA PRO A 139 -6.36 10.52 9.90
C PRO A 139 -4.86 10.72 9.99
N SER A 140 -4.36 11.00 11.19
CA SER A 140 -2.91 11.17 11.44
C SER A 140 -2.15 9.84 11.42
N VAL A 141 -2.84 8.74 11.66
CA VAL A 141 -2.27 7.41 11.76
C VAL A 141 -3.09 6.42 10.95
N VAL A 142 -2.42 5.54 10.24
CA VAL A 142 -3.03 4.45 9.48
C VAL A 142 -2.42 3.13 9.92
N THR A 143 -3.26 2.14 10.17
CA THR A 143 -2.86 0.83 10.68
C THR A 143 -3.13 -0.25 9.63
N PHE A 144 -2.15 -1.14 9.43
CA PHE A 144 -2.23 -2.27 8.49
C PHE A 144 -2.13 -3.57 9.26
N ASN A 145 -3.03 -4.51 9.00
CA ASN A 145 -3.13 -5.77 9.75
C ASN A 145 -3.11 -7.04 8.90
N SER A 146 -2.95 -6.93 7.61
CA SER A 146 -2.79 -8.09 6.73
C SER A 146 -1.98 -7.77 5.49
N MET A 147 -1.47 -8.82 4.87
CA MET A 147 -0.63 -8.74 3.68
C MET A 147 -1.07 -9.81 2.69
N GLU A 148 -1.11 -9.46 1.41
CA GLU A 148 -1.37 -10.44 0.36
C GLU A 148 -0.72 -10.04 -0.97
N TRP A 149 -0.36 -11.07 -1.77
CA TRP A 149 0.01 -10.88 -3.16
C TRP A 149 -1.25 -10.89 -4.03
N ARG A 150 -1.36 -9.91 -4.92
CA ARG A 150 -2.49 -9.74 -5.86
C ARG A 150 -2.02 -9.65 -7.31
N GLU A 151 -2.90 -10.05 -8.22
CA GLU A 151 -2.68 -9.87 -9.67
C GLU A 151 -2.74 -8.42 -10.11
#